data_ae8594fb172a3f25e488c71bd8413e4e
#
_entry.id   ae8594fb172a3f25e488c71bd8413e4e
#
_cell.length_a   1.000
_cell.length_b   1.000
_cell.length_c   1.000
_cell.angle_alpha   90.00
_cell.angle_beta   90.00
_cell.angle_gamma   90.00
#
_symmetry.space_group_name_H-M   'P 1'
#
loop_
_entity.id
_entity.type
_entity.pdbx_description
1 polymer ?
#
loop_
_entity_poly.entity_id
_entity_poly.type
_entity_poly.pdbx_seq_one_letter_code
_entity_poly.pdbx_strand_id
1 'polypeptide(L)'
;MSNNTNIKENSINSPSSFSFKYVESGGLANNYLVISFDSDSNNLKVSADISGANLTQKPLEDLEKNDLINTITNNDFFNSESTYVTEKEDEDNTAISSSLTVTIDNDIHTTVWTDKSKDVPRGLIEISNEIRNIAHGKKMV
;
A
#
# COMPACT_ATOMS: atom_id res chain seq x y z
N MET A 1 -1.39 -0.11 -38.98
CA MET A 1 -1.47 0.11 -38.16
C MET A 1 -1.54 0.63 -37.45
N SER A 2 -1.51 0.47 -37.70
CA SER A 2 -1.51 0.79 -36.79
C SER A 2 -1.88 0.90 -36.23
N ASN A 3 -2.14 0.82 -36.13
CA ASN A 3 -2.42 0.92 -35.31
C ASN A 3 -2.61 0.70 -34.59
N ASN A 4 -3.00 0.43 -34.63
CA ASN A 4 -3.26 0.19 -33.65
C ASN A 4 -2.77 0.45 -32.56
N THR A 5 -2.65 0.47 -32.22
CA THR A 5 -1.76 0.93 -31.23
C THR A 5 -2.38 1.66 -30.13
N ASN A 6 -3.21 2.53 -30.39
CA ASN A 6 -3.83 3.40 -29.44
C ASN A 6 -4.70 2.69 -28.46
N ILE A 7 -5.19 1.60 -28.86
CA ILE A 7 -6.04 0.80 -28.02
C ILE A 7 -5.32 0.27 -26.84
N LYS A 8 -4.03 0.04 -27.03
CA LYS A 8 -3.25 -0.51 -25.96
C LYS A 8 -3.04 0.45 -24.82
N GLU A 9 -3.11 1.72 -25.09
CA GLU A 9 -2.90 2.68 -24.05
C GLU A 9 -3.89 2.54 -22.93
N ASN A 10 -5.10 2.16 -23.28
CA ASN A 10 -6.10 1.98 -22.26
C ASN A 10 -5.80 0.75 -21.40
N SER A 11 -5.27 -0.26 -22.00
CA SER A 11 -4.98 -1.46 -21.24
C SER A 11 -3.75 -1.31 -20.37
N ILE A 12 -2.88 -0.33 -20.67
CA ILE A 12 -1.71 -0.09 -19.86
C ILE A 12 -2.09 0.31 -18.45
N ASN A 13 -3.19 1.02 -18.30
CA ASN A 13 -3.63 1.51 -17.01
C ASN A 13 -4.47 0.50 -16.26
N SER A 14 -4.65 -0.68 -16.82
CA SER A 14 -5.50 -1.70 -16.22
C SER A 14 -4.74 -3.01 -16.17
N PRO A 15 -3.84 -3.16 -15.19
CA PRO A 15 -3.09 -4.41 -15.08
C PRO A 15 -4.04 -5.59 -14.87
N SER A 16 -3.62 -6.76 -15.33
CA SER A 16 -4.45 -7.94 -15.21
C SER A 16 -4.51 -8.44 -13.77
N SER A 17 -3.53 -8.10 -12.94
CA SER A 17 -3.60 -8.43 -11.52
C SER A 17 -2.98 -7.30 -10.70
N PHE A 18 -3.56 -7.08 -9.52
CA PHE A 18 -3.09 -6.07 -8.59
C PHE A 18 -3.43 -6.54 -7.19
N SER A 19 -2.43 -6.57 -6.34
CA SER A 19 -2.66 -6.88 -4.94
C SER A 19 -1.68 -6.10 -4.09
N PHE A 20 -2.04 -5.88 -2.83
CA PHE A 20 -1.12 -5.25 -1.90
C PHE A 20 -1.42 -5.72 -0.49
N LYS A 21 -0.41 -5.59 0.36
CA LYS A 21 -0.57 -5.81 1.79
C LYS A 21 0.21 -4.73 2.53
N TYR A 22 -0.48 -3.99 3.37
CA TYR A 22 0.10 -2.94 4.19
C TYR A 22 -0.05 -3.31 5.64
N VAL A 23 1.04 -3.25 6.40
CA VAL A 23 1.03 -3.61 7.80
C VAL A 23 1.67 -2.49 8.61
N GLU A 24 0.99 -2.05 9.67
CA GLU A 24 1.56 -1.18 10.68
C GLU A 24 1.54 -1.91 12.01
N SER A 25 2.63 -1.80 12.76
CA SER A 25 2.66 -2.42 14.08
C SER A 25 3.63 -1.70 14.99
N GLY A 26 3.38 -1.77 16.29
CA GLY A 26 4.28 -1.24 17.30
C GLY A 26 3.79 0.06 17.91
N GLY A 27 4.76 0.84 18.41
CA GLY A 27 4.47 2.06 19.13
C GLY A 27 4.12 1.79 20.57
N LEU A 28 3.94 2.87 21.33
CA LEU A 28 3.63 2.77 22.76
C LEU A 28 2.31 2.06 23.01
N ALA A 29 1.35 2.23 22.12
CA ALA A 29 0.03 1.63 22.26
C ALA A 29 -0.03 0.21 21.70
N ASN A 30 1.10 -0.30 21.22
CA ASN A 30 1.18 -1.61 20.62
C ASN A 30 0.15 -1.78 19.52
N ASN A 31 0.13 -0.82 18.61
CA ASN A 31 -0.83 -0.77 17.51
C ASN A 31 -0.62 -1.91 16.53
N TYR A 32 -1.70 -2.27 15.86
CA TYR A 32 -1.64 -3.28 14.81
C TYR A 32 -2.71 -2.94 13.76
N LEU A 33 -2.31 -2.92 12.50
CA LEU A 33 -3.23 -2.65 11.40
C LEU A 33 -2.74 -3.38 10.17
N VAL A 34 -3.61 -4.16 9.55
CA VAL A 34 -3.32 -4.83 8.30
C VAL A 34 -4.41 -4.48 7.31
N ILE A 35 -3.98 -4.00 6.14
CA ILE A 35 -4.89 -3.68 5.05
C ILE A 35 -4.39 -4.44 3.84
N SER A 36 -5.22 -5.28 3.25
CA SER A 36 -4.82 -6.06 2.08
C SER A 36 -5.90 -6.04 1.02
N PHE A 37 -5.50 -6.23 -0.22
CA PHE A 37 -6.38 -6.24 -1.36
C PHE A 37 -5.89 -7.22 -2.41
N ASP A 38 -6.83 -7.88 -3.06
CA ASP A 38 -6.54 -8.80 -4.14
C ASP A 38 -7.56 -8.56 -5.25
N SER A 39 -7.10 -8.24 -6.44
CA SER A 39 -7.99 -7.93 -7.56
C SER A 39 -8.80 -9.14 -8.02
N ASP A 40 -8.32 -10.35 -7.80
CA ASP A 40 -9.07 -11.54 -8.20
C ASP A 40 -10.38 -11.64 -7.44
N SER A 41 -10.37 -11.31 -6.16
CA SER A 41 -11.57 -11.33 -5.33
C SER A 41 -12.22 -9.95 -5.24
N ASN A 42 -11.51 -8.91 -5.64
CA ASN A 42 -11.90 -7.51 -5.50
C ASN A 42 -12.31 -7.20 -4.06
N ASN A 43 -11.53 -7.69 -3.11
CA ASN A 43 -11.89 -7.64 -1.71
C ASN A 43 -10.79 -6.96 -0.90
N LEU A 44 -11.14 -5.82 -0.31
CA LEU A 44 -10.26 -5.10 0.61
C LEU A 44 -10.55 -5.57 2.01
N LYS A 45 -9.53 -6.05 2.69
CA LYS A 45 -9.65 -6.56 4.06
C LYS A 45 -8.89 -5.65 4.99
N VAL A 46 -9.52 -5.30 6.11
CA VAL A 46 -8.92 -4.43 7.12
C VAL A 46 -9.06 -5.10 8.48
N SER A 47 -7.94 -5.26 9.17
CA SER A 47 -7.94 -5.82 10.51
C SER A 47 -7.06 -4.96 11.42
N ALA A 48 -7.61 -4.56 12.56
CA ALA A 48 -6.86 -3.82 13.57
C ALA A 48 -6.55 -4.69 14.78
N ASP A 49 -6.69 -6.01 14.61
CA ASP A 49 -6.50 -6.97 15.69
C ASP A 49 -5.65 -8.12 15.15
N ILE A 50 -4.58 -8.42 15.86
CA ILE A 50 -3.66 -9.47 15.44
C ILE A 50 -4.35 -10.84 15.33
N SER A 51 -5.41 -11.05 16.08
CA SER A 51 -6.19 -12.29 16.01
C SER A 51 -7.10 -12.34 14.79
N GLY A 52 -7.33 -11.20 14.14
CA GLY A 52 -8.26 -11.11 13.02
C GLY A 52 -9.72 -11.05 13.45
N ALA A 53 -9.99 -10.91 14.74
CA ALA A 53 -11.37 -10.95 15.23
C ALA A 53 -12.21 -9.78 14.73
N ASN A 54 -11.59 -8.66 14.42
CA ASN A 54 -12.30 -7.47 13.96
C ASN A 54 -12.06 -7.20 12.48
N LEU A 55 -11.97 -8.26 11.70
CA LEU A 55 -11.76 -8.13 10.27
C LEU A 55 -12.99 -7.53 9.59
N THR A 56 -12.78 -6.50 8.79
CA THR A 56 -13.82 -5.96 7.93
C THR A 56 -13.42 -6.16 6.47
N GLN A 57 -14.41 -6.23 5.60
CA GLN A 57 -14.18 -6.49 4.19
C GLN A 57 -15.14 -5.66 3.36
N LYS A 58 -14.64 -5.18 2.22
CA LYS A 58 -15.49 -4.47 1.27
C LYS A 58 -14.83 -4.50 -0.10
N PRO A 59 -15.61 -4.39 -1.17
CA PRO A 59 -15.02 -4.28 -2.51
C PRO A 59 -14.42 -2.90 -2.70
N LEU A 60 -13.46 -2.80 -3.62
CA LEU A 60 -12.96 -1.51 -4.08
C LEU A 60 -13.69 -1.13 -5.36
N GLU A 61 -14.03 0.14 -5.46
CA GLU A 61 -14.53 0.68 -6.71
C GLU A 61 -13.40 0.82 -7.71
N ASP A 62 -13.73 0.75 -8.99
CA ASP A 62 -12.71 0.83 -10.02
C ASP A 62 -11.91 2.12 -9.94
N LEU A 63 -12.58 3.23 -9.64
CA LEU A 63 -11.89 4.51 -9.51
C LEU A 63 -10.90 4.50 -8.36
N GLU A 64 -11.29 3.96 -7.22
CA GLU A 64 -10.39 3.86 -6.07
C GLU A 64 -9.17 3.00 -6.41
N LYS A 65 -9.41 1.87 -7.06
CA LYS A 65 -8.34 0.96 -7.42
C LYS A 65 -7.37 1.62 -8.41
N ASN A 66 -7.90 2.26 -9.43
CA ASN A 66 -7.08 2.90 -10.44
C ASN A 66 -6.29 4.06 -9.87
N ASP A 67 -6.91 4.86 -9.01
CA ASP A 67 -6.20 5.96 -8.35
C ASP A 67 -5.05 5.45 -7.50
N LEU A 68 -5.26 4.35 -6.79
CA LEU A 68 -4.20 3.79 -5.96
C LEU A 68 -3.05 3.26 -6.82
N ILE A 69 -3.37 2.55 -7.91
CA ILE A 69 -2.35 2.05 -8.83
C ILE A 69 -1.53 3.23 -9.38
N ASN A 70 -2.21 4.31 -9.76
CA ASN A 70 -1.52 5.48 -10.28
C ASN A 70 -0.62 6.12 -9.22
N THR A 71 -1.09 6.21 -7.99
CA THR A 71 -0.28 6.77 -6.91
C THR A 71 0.97 5.92 -6.68
N ILE A 72 0.81 4.61 -6.70
CA ILE A 72 1.94 3.69 -6.52
C ILE A 72 2.96 3.85 -7.65
N THR A 73 2.49 3.85 -8.89
CA THR A 73 3.41 3.91 -10.03
C THR A 73 4.03 5.29 -10.19
N ASN A 74 3.26 6.35 -9.96
CA ASN A 74 3.76 7.71 -10.09
C ASN A 74 4.79 8.07 -9.03
N ASN A 75 4.79 7.37 -7.91
CA ASN A 75 5.77 7.59 -6.85
C ASN A 75 6.92 6.58 -6.91
N ASP A 76 7.03 5.88 -8.02
CA ASP A 76 8.18 5.01 -8.30
C ASP A 76 8.40 3.96 -7.22
N PHE A 77 7.32 3.39 -6.74
CA PHE A 77 7.35 2.45 -5.63
C PHE A 77 8.29 1.27 -5.89
N PHE A 78 8.28 0.73 -7.10
CA PHE A 78 9.04 -0.49 -7.40
C PHE A 78 10.54 -0.26 -7.40
N ASN A 79 10.97 0.99 -7.41
CA ASN A 79 12.39 1.35 -7.32
C ASN A 79 12.79 1.83 -5.92
N SER A 80 11.86 1.78 -4.96
CA SER A 80 12.20 2.17 -3.59
C SER A 80 13.10 1.13 -2.94
N GLU A 81 13.75 1.51 -1.85
CA GLU A 81 14.59 0.59 -1.10
C GLU A 81 13.74 -0.48 -0.43
N SER A 82 14.31 -1.64 -0.20
CA SER A 82 13.58 -2.67 0.52
C SER A 82 13.48 -2.35 2.02
N THR A 83 14.39 -1.53 2.53
CA THR A 83 14.38 -1.16 3.95
C THR A 83 14.96 0.24 4.09
N TYR A 84 14.32 1.04 4.95
CA TYR A 84 14.82 2.37 5.33
C TYR A 84 15.25 2.31 6.79
N VAL A 85 16.56 2.53 7.03
CA VAL A 85 17.12 2.35 8.37
C VAL A 85 16.64 3.44 9.31
N THR A 86 16.50 3.06 10.56
CA THR A 86 16.17 3.99 11.63
C THR A 86 17.37 4.86 11.93
N GLU A 87 17.14 6.17 12.05
CA GLU A 87 18.21 7.12 12.28
C GLU A 87 18.88 6.90 13.63
N LYS A 88 18.11 6.52 14.64
CA LYS A 88 18.60 6.22 15.97
C LYS A 88 18.02 4.92 16.43
N GLU A 89 18.68 4.27 17.37
CA GLU A 89 18.12 3.07 17.97
C GLU A 89 16.80 3.42 18.65
N ASP A 90 15.86 2.48 18.52
CA ASP A 90 14.56 2.64 19.15
C ASP A 90 14.64 2.07 20.57
N GLU A 91 15.33 2.80 21.43
CA GLU A 91 15.60 2.33 22.80
C GLU A 91 14.32 2.21 23.60
N ASP A 92 13.32 3.01 23.29
CA ASP A 92 12.08 3.02 24.05
C ASP A 92 11.01 2.15 23.42
N ASN A 93 11.31 1.48 22.31
CA ASN A 93 10.35 0.65 21.57
C ASN A 93 9.11 1.43 21.21
N THR A 94 9.30 2.68 20.80
CA THR A 94 8.18 3.55 20.45
C THR A 94 7.96 3.66 18.95
N ALA A 95 8.82 3.06 18.15
CA ALA A 95 8.71 3.15 16.70
C ALA A 95 7.52 2.35 16.18
N ILE A 96 6.83 2.92 15.22
CA ILE A 96 5.78 2.22 14.50
C ILE A 96 6.39 1.74 13.19
N SER A 97 6.37 0.43 13.00
CA SER A 97 6.91 -0.19 11.79
C SER A 97 5.83 -0.28 10.73
N SER A 98 6.20 0.01 9.50
CA SER A 98 5.30 -0.10 8.36
C SER A 98 5.94 -1.00 7.32
N SER A 99 5.13 -1.80 6.66
CA SER A 99 5.58 -2.67 5.60
C SER A 99 4.53 -2.63 4.49
N LEU A 100 4.98 -2.49 3.26
CA LEU A 100 4.09 -2.46 2.11
C LEU A 100 4.63 -3.38 1.03
N THR A 101 3.82 -4.35 0.63
CA THR A 101 4.11 -5.23 -0.49
C THR A 101 3.07 -4.96 -1.56
N VAL A 102 3.53 -4.71 -2.78
CA VAL A 102 2.64 -4.49 -3.93
C VAL A 102 3.02 -5.44 -5.03
N THR A 103 2.02 -6.05 -5.64
CA THR A 103 2.18 -6.87 -6.83
C THR A 103 1.32 -6.27 -7.93
N ILE A 104 1.95 -5.95 -9.05
CA ILE A 104 1.25 -5.51 -10.27
C ILE A 104 1.72 -6.43 -11.37
N ASP A 105 0.80 -7.24 -11.87
CA ASP A 105 1.12 -8.30 -12.84
C ASP A 105 2.25 -9.17 -12.30
N ASN A 106 3.40 -9.18 -12.93
CA ASN A 106 4.51 -10.04 -12.51
C ASN A 106 5.53 -9.34 -11.62
N ASP A 107 5.34 -8.04 -11.38
CA ASP A 107 6.28 -7.26 -10.59
C ASP A 107 5.83 -7.24 -9.14
N ILE A 108 6.74 -7.57 -8.23
CA ILE A 108 6.46 -7.56 -6.80
C ILE A 108 7.59 -6.85 -6.09
N HIS A 109 7.24 -6.01 -5.11
CA HIS A 109 8.22 -5.30 -4.31
C HIS A 109 7.69 -5.09 -2.91
N THR A 110 8.58 -5.24 -1.93
CA THR A 110 8.26 -4.99 -0.53
C THR A 110 9.23 -3.96 0.00
N THR A 111 8.70 -2.99 0.75
CA THR A 111 9.53 -2.01 1.44
C THR A 111 9.09 -1.92 2.89
N VAL A 112 10.05 -1.67 3.77
CA VAL A 112 9.82 -1.62 5.21
C VAL A 112 10.46 -0.35 5.75
N TRP A 113 9.74 0.35 6.61
CA TRP A 113 10.28 1.55 7.27
C TRP A 113 9.61 1.73 8.63
N THR A 114 10.12 2.65 9.42
CA THR A 114 9.47 3.03 10.67
C THR A 114 9.24 4.53 10.65
N ASP A 115 8.45 5.02 11.60
CA ASP A 115 8.23 6.46 11.73
C ASP A 115 9.51 7.18 12.18
N LYS A 116 10.56 6.45 12.54
CA LYS A 116 11.87 7.00 12.90
C LYS A 116 12.91 6.76 11.82
N SER A 117 12.53 6.22 10.69
CA SER A 117 13.46 5.95 9.60
C SER A 117 13.93 7.24 8.95
N LYS A 118 15.17 7.18 8.45
CA LYS A 118 15.79 8.27 7.75
C LYS A 118 15.52 8.15 6.26
N ASP A 119 15.32 9.29 5.61
CA ASP A 119 15.22 9.37 4.15
C ASP A 119 14.07 8.58 3.53
N VAL A 120 13.00 8.40 4.26
CA VAL A 120 11.81 7.76 3.68
C VAL A 120 11.20 8.69 2.63
N PRO A 121 11.05 8.23 1.39
CA PRO A 121 10.49 9.08 0.34
C PRO A 121 9.07 9.53 0.68
N ARG A 122 8.77 10.77 0.31
CA ARG A 122 7.44 11.31 0.50
C ARG A 122 6.39 10.46 -0.22
N GLY A 123 6.76 9.88 -1.36
CA GLY A 123 5.86 9.04 -2.11
C GLY A 123 5.36 7.83 -1.33
N LEU A 124 6.21 7.23 -0.49
CA LEU A 124 5.79 6.12 0.34
C LEU A 124 4.74 6.56 1.35
N ILE A 125 4.92 7.75 1.90
CA ILE A 125 3.95 8.29 2.85
C ILE A 125 2.62 8.56 2.16
N GLU A 126 2.67 9.09 0.93
CA GLU A 126 1.46 9.34 0.15
C GLU A 126 0.70 8.06 -0.15
N ILE A 127 1.43 7.02 -0.56
CA ILE A 127 0.80 5.73 -0.84
C ILE A 127 0.14 5.17 0.41
N SER A 128 0.85 5.22 1.54
CA SER A 128 0.34 4.72 2.80
C SER A 128 -0.93 5.46 3.24
N ASN A 129 -0.91 6.77 3.08
CA ASN A 129 -2.06 7.59 3.45
C ASN A 129 -3.27 7.25 2.59
N GLU A 130 -3.06 7.04 1.30
CA GLU A 130 -4.15 6.69 0.42
C GLU A 130 -4.74 5.32 0.78
N ILE A 131 -3.88 4.36 1.08
CA ILE A 131 -4.34 3.03 1.50
C ILE A 131 -5.19 3.13 2.77
N ARG A 132 -4.72 3.90 3.75
CA ARG A 132 -5.48 4.06 4.99
C ARG A 132 -6.80 4.79 4.76
N ASN A 133 -6.81 5.79 3.89
CA ASN A 133 -8.04 6.52 3.60
C ASN A 133 -9.07 5.62 2.93
N ILE A 134 -8.63 4.79 1.99
CA ILE A 134 -9.53 3.85 1.34
C ILE A 134 -10.08 2.86 2.37
N ALA A 135 -9.21 2.36 3.23
CA ALA A 135 -9.61 1.35 4.22
C ALA A 135 -10.65 1.90 5.20
N HIS A 136 -10.53 3.17 5.54
CA HIS A 136 -11.44 3.79 6.52
C HIS A 136 -12.62 4.47 5.86
N GLY A 137 -12.74 4.40 4.54
CA GLY A 137 -13.86 4.98 3.84
C GLY A 137 -13.85 6.49 3.77
N LYS A 138 -12.72 7.11 4.04
CA LYS A 138 -12.62 8.56 3.95
C LYS A 138 -12.47 8.99 2.52
N LYS A 139 -13.20 10.03 2.15
CA LYS A 139 -13.10 10.56 0.80
C LYS A 139 -12.08 11.67 0.77
N MET A 140 -11.30 11.67 -0.29
CA MET A 140 -10.39 12.76 -0.55
C MET A 140 -11.20 13.88 -1.17
N VAL A 141 -11.26 14.98 -0.53
CA VAL A 141 -12.05 16.10 -1.00
C VAL A 141 -11.17 17.18 -1.56
#